data_6858677c3e70552b0da2e4bb71a61598
#
_entry.id   6858677c3e70552b0da2e4bb71a61598
#
_cell.length_a   1.000
_cell.length_b   1.000
_cell.length_c   1.000
_cell.angle_alpha   90.00
_cell.angle_beta   90.00
_cell.angle_gamma   90.00
#
_symmetry.space_group_name_H-M   'P 1'
#
loop_
_entity.id
_entity.type
_entity.pdbx_description
1 polymer ?
#
loop_
_entity_poly.entity_id
_entity_poly.type
_entity_poly.pdbx_seq_one_letter_code
_entity_poly.pdbx_strand_id
1 'polypeptide(L)'
;MWSGSTGSEERCLVLLRGLFEVRWDGTWHRVGPRADVFGDYPSAVYLGPGTSFRIVAQRPCEIADCRAASSRRGEARVIGPGDCGFEIRGGGNATRQIVDIVRPEFPADRLLLCEVYTPGGNWSSYPPHKHDTDNPPREVDLDEVYYFRFRDRDGYGFQRVYSRRRDETVRVTHGDVVAVRDGYHPFVTAHGYDAYYLNVLAGSRRSMAASDDPAHARFRRHWPPPDPRLPMVAPPAGRESAL
;
A
#
# COMPACT_ATOMS: atom_id res chain seq x y z
N MET A 1 0.11 21.19 -14.90
CA MET A 1 1.43 20.69 -15.34
C MET A 1 2.37 20.73 -14.15
N TRP A 2 3.11 19.66 -13.94
CA TRP A 2 4.14 19.55 -12.89
C TRP A 2 5.41 18.98 -13.51
N SER A 3 6.58 19.58 -13.22
CA SER A 3 7.89 19.10 -13.65
C SER A 3 8.80 18.99 -12.43
N GLY A 4 9.66 17.99 -12.40
CA GLY A 4 10.57 17.76 -11.30
C GLY A 4 11.71 16.82 -11.65
N SER A 5 12.55 16.59 -10.68
CA SER A 5 13.58 15.56 -10.69
C SER A 5 13.48 14.76 -9.40
N THR A 6 13.77 13.47 -9.47
CA THR A 6 13.82 12.60 -8.28
C THR A 6 15.04 12.90 -7.40
N GLY A 7 16.09 13.52 -7.93
CA GLY A 7 17.32 13.79 -7.17
C GLY A 7 17.93 12.48 -6.63
N SER A 8 18.18 12.43 -5.33
CA SER A 8 18.69 11.24 -4.61
C SER A 8 17.59 10.36 -4.03
N GLU A 9 16.37 10.45 -4.54
CA GLU A 9 15.23 9.65 -4.12
C GLU A 9 14.77 8.73 -5.26
N GLU A 10 14.24 7.58 -4.93
CA GLU A 10 13.30 6.88 -5.80
C GLU A 10 11.87 7.32 -5.46
N ARG A 11 11.01 7.33 -6.45
CA ARG A 11 9.61 7.73 -6.29
C ARG A 11 8.68 6.75 -6.98
N CYS A 12 7.54 6.52 -6.35
CA CYS A 12 6.41 5.86 -7.00
C CYS A 12 5.20 6.79 -6.92
N LEU A 13 4.74 7.27 -8.08
CA LEU A 13 3.57 8.13 -8.20
C LEU A 13 2.35 7.25 -8.44
N VAL A 14 1.55 7.03 -7.40
CA VAL A 14 0.35 6.20 -7.47
C VAL A 14 -0.85 7.06 -7.82
N LEU A 15 -1.53 6.75 -8.92
CA LEU A 15 -2.75 7.44 -9.31
C LEU A 15 -3.90 6.98 -8.40
N LEU A 16 -4.44 7.89 -7.60
CA LEU A 16 -5.60 7.63 -6.75
C LEU A 16 -6.91 7.89 -7.48
N ARG A 17 -6.91 8.86 -8.40
CA ARG A 17 -8.05 9.23 -9.25
C ARG A 17 -7.59 10.02 -10.47
N GLY A 18 -8.26 9.85 -11.61
CA GLY A 18 -8.08 10.70 -12.81
C GLY A 18 -7.30 10.04 -13.92
N LEU A 19 -6.52 10.83 -14.63
CA LEU A 19 -5.69 10.42 -15.76
C LEU A 19 -4.59 11.45 -15.96
N PHE A 20 -3.33 11.00 -16.05
CA PHE A 20 -2.20 11.84 -16.41
C PHE A 20 -1.27 11.18 -17.42
N GLU A 21 -0.48 11.99 -18.08
CA GLU A 21 0.68 11.56 -18.84
C GLU A 21 1.96 12.02 -18.15
N VAL A 22 2.96 11.17 -18.16
CA VAL A 22 4.29 11.45 -17.62
C VAL A 22 5.34 11.28 -18.71
N ARG A 23 6.30 12.20 -18.77
CA ARG A 23 7.42 12.13 -19.70
C ARG A 23 8.73 11.99 -18.94
N TRP A 24 9.55 11.03 -19.34
CA TRP A 24 10.97 10.91 -19.01
C TRP A 24 11.72 10.43 -20.26
N ASP A 25 12.98 10.72 -20.36
CA ASP A 25 13.85 10.34 -21.51
C ASP A 25 13.23 10.63 -22.89
N GLY A 26 12.51 11.74 -22.99
CA GLY A 26 11.89 12.17 -24.24
C GLY A 26 10.56 11.53 -24.59
N THR A 27 10.12 10.48 -23.90
CA THR A 27 8.91 9.69 -24.22
C THR A 27 7.76 9.99 -23.25
N TRP A 28 6.54 10.12 -23.79
CA TRP A 28 5.32 10.25 -23.02
C TRP A 28 4.69 8.88 -22.73
N HIS A 29 4.28 8.69 -21.50
CA HIS A 29 3.59 7.48 -21.02
C HIS A 29 2.30 7.86 -20.33
N ARG A 30 1.24 7.09 -20.59
CA ARG A 30 -0.08 7.29 -19.99
C ARG A 30 -0.21 6.49 -18.72
N VAL A 31 -0.77 7.10 -17.63
CA VAL A 31 -1.07 6.46 -16.35
C VAL A 31 -2.55 6.63 -16.03
N GLY A 32 -3.26 5.53 -15.91
CA GLY A 32 -4.72 5.49 -15.78
C GLY A 32 -5.43 5.21 -17.12
N PRO A 33 -6.78 5.44 -17.23
CA PRO A 33 -7.59 6.16 -16.24
C PRO A 33 -7.85 5.36 -14.97
N ARG A 34 -8.17 6.06 -13.87
CA ARG A 34 -8.70 5.49 -12.65
C ARG A 34 -9.85 6.37 -12.15
N ALA A 35 -11.04 5.81 -12.02
CA ALA A 35 -12.20 6.56 -11.55
C ALA A 35 -12.09 6.84 -10.05
N ASP A 36 -11.73 5.83 -9.27
CA ASP A 36 -11.59 5.88 -7.81
C ASP A 36 -10.79 4.66 -7.32
N VAL A 37 -10.22 4.75 -6.11
CA VAL A 37 -9.49 3.63 -5.50
C VAL A 37 -10.39 2.41 -5.21
N PHE A 38 -11.69 2.61 -5.02
CA PHE A 38 -12.66 1.53 -4.79
C PHE A 38 -13.31 0.98 -6.07
N GLY A 39 -13.05 1.61 -7.23
CA GLY A 39 -13.64 1.21 -8.52
C GLY A 39 -12.67 0.48 -9.44
N ASP A 40 -11.41 0.87 -9.41
CA ASP A 40 -10.42 0.40 -10.35
C ASP A 40 -9.12 -0.04 -9.67
N TYR A 41 -8.44 -1.00 -10.29
CA TYR A 41 -7.09 -1.40 -9.90
C TYR A 41 -6.09 -0.24 -10.04
N PRO A 42 -4.99 -0.25 -9.25
CA PRO A 42 -4.00 0.81 -9.29
C PRO A 42 -3.29 0.92 -10.63
N SER A 43 -2.90 2.17 -10.93
CA SER A 43 -1.93 2.52 -11.95
C SER A 43 -0.92 3.47 -11.32
N ALA A 44 0.36 3.27 -11.61
CA ALA A 44 1.43 4.04 -11.02
C ALA A 44 2.58 4.25 -12.02
N VAL A 45 3.53 5.11 -11.67
CA VAL A 45 4.82 5.19 -12.33
C VAL A 45 5.93 5.20 -11.28
N TYR A 46 6.86 4.30 -11.44
CA TYR A 46 8.11 4.28 -10.68
C TYR A 46 9.17 5.10 -11.41
N LEU A 47 9.88 5.94 -10.68
CA LEU A 47 10.95 6.80 -11.16
C LEU A 47 12.18 6.61 -10.26
N GLY A 48 13.24 6.05 -10.82
CA GLY A 48 14.51 5.87 -10.09
C GLY A 48 15.22 7.20 -9.81
N PRO A 49 16.26 7.19 -8.96
CA PRO A 49 17.06 8.38 -8.66
C PRO A 49 17.65 9.03 -9.90
N GLY A 50 17.74 10.37 -9.91
CA GLY A 50 18.28 11.16 -11.01
C GLY A 50 17.35 11.31 -12.21
N THR A 51 16.10 10.82 -12.13
CA THR A 51 15.14 10.90 -13.23
C THR A 51 14.49 12.29 -13.27
N SER A 52 14.66 13.00 -14.38
CA SER A 52 13.90 14.21 -14.69
C SER A 52 12.57 13.84 -15.34
N PHE A 53 11.49 14.42 -14.89
CA PHE A 53 10.15 14.08 -15.38
C PHE A 53 9.24 15.30 -15.53
N ARG A 54 8.22 15.15 -16.39
CA ARG A 54 7.14 16.12 -16.56
C ARG A 54 5.81 15.40 -16.57
N ILE A 55 4.83 15.92 -15.82
CA ILE A 55 3.48 15.38 -15.73
C ILE A 55 2.48 16.40 -16.28
N VAL A 56 1.54 15.90 -17.06
CA VAL A 56 0.38 16.66 -17.58
C VAL A 56 -0.89 15.90 -17.21
N ALA A 57 -1.73 16.50 -16.39
CA ALA A 57 -3.05 15.96 -16.10
C ALA A 57 -3.94 16.08 -17.33
N GLN A 58 -4.48 14.97 -17.80
CA GLN A 58 -5.46 14.90 -18.89
C GLN A 58 -6.91 15.05 -18.38
N ARG A 59 -7.10 14.76 -17.10
CA ARG A 59 -8.33 14.99 -16.31
C ARG A 59 -7.91 15.43 -14.91
N PRO A 60 -8.78 16.04 -14.10
CA PRO A 60 -8.49 16.27 -12.69
C PRO A 60 -8.00 14.98 -12.06
N CYS A 61 -6.80 14.98 -11.50
CA CYS A 61 -6.17 13.80 -10.92
C CYS A 61 -5.63 14.07 -9.53
N GLU A 62 -5.58 13.00 -8.77
CA GLU A 62 -5.06 12.92 -7.43
C GLU A 62 -3.98 11.83 -7.41
N ILE A 63 -2.80 12.18 -6.95
CA ILE A 63 -1.60 11.34 -7.04
C ILE A 63 -0.95 11.31 -5.65
N ALA A 64 -0.67 10.11 -5.16
CA ALA A 64 0.22 9.92 -4.02
C ALA A 64 1.67 9.86 -4.51
N ASP A 65 2.52 10.77 -4.03
CA ASP A 65 3.96 10.83 -4.33
C ASP A 65 4.73 10.13 -3.20
N CYS A 66 4.98 8.83 -3.37
CA CYS A 66 5.66 7.97 -2.42
C CYS A 66 7.16 8.01 -2.68
N ARG A 67 7.96 8.34 -1.65
CA ARG A 67 9.38 8.61 -1.81
C ARG A 67 10.22 7.87 -0.78
N ALA A 68 11.40 7.43 -1.20
CA ALA A 68 12.44 6.95 -0.30
C ALA A 68 13.81 7.43 -0.79
N ALA A 69 14.71 7.75 0.14
CA ALA A 69 16.11 8.00 -0.21
C ALA A 69 16.71 6.75 -0.85
N SER A 70 17.43 6.92 -1.96
CA SER A 70 18.00 5.81 -2.71
C SER A 70 19.35 6.19 -3.30
N SER A 71 20.29 5.26 -3.22
CA SER A 71 21.63 5.38 -3.83
C SER A 71 21.77 4.56 -5.12
N ARG A 72 20.80 3.69 -5.40
CA ARG A 72 20.86 2.76 -6.55
C ARG A 72 20.02 3.31 -7.71
N ARG A 73 20.63 3.37 -8.88
CA ARG A 73 19.88 3.72 -10.11
C ARG A 73 18.81 2.65 -10.39
N GLY A 74 17.58 3.11 -10.62
CA GLY A 74 16.45 2.29 -11.05
C GLY A 74 15.88 2.84 -12.36
N GLU A 75 15.41 1.95 -13.23
CA GLU A 75 14.75 2.36 -14.48
C GLU A 75 13.33 2.85 -14.22
N ALA A 76 12.97 3.95 -14.87
CA ALA A 76 11.61 4.45 -14.84
C ALA A 76 10.65 3.46 -15.54
N ARG A 77 9.50 3.20 -14.92
CA ARG A 77 8.53 2.23 -15.44
C ARG A 77 7.10 2.61 -15.06
N VAL A 78 6.19 2.49 -16.03
CA VAL A 78 4.75 2.49 -15.73
C VAL A 78 4.36 1.13 -15.15
N ILE A 79 3.53 1.16 -14.12
CA ILE A 79 2.92 -0.01 -13.48
C ILE A 79 1.42 0.08 -13.76
N GLY A 80 0.93 -0.81 -14.60
CA GLY A 80 -0.49 -0.89 -14.92
C GLY A 80 -1.24 -1.89 -14.05
N PRO A 81 -2.58 -1.94 -14.16
CA PRO A 81 -3.41 -2.90 -13.42
C PRO A 81 -2.96 -4.36 -13.57
N GLY A 82 -2.49 -4.73 -14.78
CA GLY A 82 -1.99 -6.07 -15.09
C GLY A 82 -0.64 -6.42 -14.45
N ASP A 83 0.12 -5.46 -13.95
CA ASP A 83 1.41 -5.68 -13.28
C ASP A 83 1.27 -5.88 -11.77
N CYS A 84 0.10 -5.50 -11.21
CA CYS A 84 -0.14 -5.51 -9.77
C CYS A 84 -0.42 -6.93 -9.25
N GLY A 85 0.01 -7.23 -8.04
CA GLY A 85 -0.32 -8.46 -7.33
C GLY A 85 -1.77 -8.48 -6.84
N PHE A 86 -2.25 -9.67 -6.43
CA PHE A 86 -3.57 -9.84 -5.83
C PHE A 86 -3.53 -10.94 -4.77
N GLU A 87 -4.02 -10.63 -3.59
CA GLU A 87 -4.13 -11.59 -2.50
C GLU A 87 -5.36 -11.28 -1.62
N ILE A 88 -6.09 -12.31 -1.21
CA ILE A 88 -7.06 -12.25 -0.12
C ILE A 88 -6.39 -12.88 1.10
N ARG A 89 -6.17 -12.09 2.15
CA ARG A 89 -5.45 -12.53 3.34
C ARG A 89 -6.32 -12.52 4.58
N GLY A 90 -6.15 -13.55 5.44
CA GLY A 90 -6.88 -13.72 6.70
C GLY A 90 -8.17 -14.51 6.53
N GLY A 91 -9.07 -14.44 7.52
CA GLY A 91 -10.35 -15.13 7.51
C GLY A 91 -11.38 -14.45 8.42
N GLY A 92 -12.67 -14.70 8.16
CA GLY A 92 -13.77 -14.04 8.87
C GLY A 92 -13.63 -12.52 8.85
N ASN A 93 -13.84 -11.89 10.00
CA ASN A 93 -13.70 -10.44 10.15
C ASN A 93 -12.24 -9.93 10.22
N ALA A 94 -11.24 -10.76 9.93
CA ALA A 94 -9.85 -10.35 9.74
C ALA A 94 -9.40 -10.52 8.29
N THR A 95 -10.35 -10.64 7.37
CA THR A 95 -10.06 -10.75 5.93
C THR A 95 -9.91 -9.37 5.30
N ARG A 96 -8.91 -9.23 4.44
CA ARG A 96 -8.66 -8.04 3.61
C ARG A 96 -8.15 -8.45 2.25
N GLN A 97 -8.35 -7.59 1.26
CA GLN A 97 -7.73 -7.69 -0.05
C GLN A 97 -6.44 -6.86 -0.08
N ILE A 98 -5.41 -7.41 -0.68
CA ILE A 98 -4.12 -6.74 -0.90
C ILE A 98 -3.85 -6.69 -2.40
N VAL A 99 -3.45 -5.53 -2.89
CA VAL A 99 -3.05 -5.30 -4.28
C VAL A 99 -1.64 -4.71 -4.28
N ASP A 100 -0.65 -5.54 -4.60
CA ASP A 100 0.75 -5.13 -4.60
C ASP A 100 1.10 -4.32 -5.85
N ILE A 101 1.66 -3.13 -5.66
CA ILE A 101 2.11 -2.22 -6.72
C ILE A 101 3.62 -2.38 -6.93
N VAL A 102 4.41 -2.24 -5.88
CA VAL A 102 5.86 -2.40 -5.90
C VAL A 102 6.24 -3.55 -4.98
N ARG A 103 6.26 -4.75 -5.57
CA ARG A 103 6.57 -6.02 -4.87
C ARG A 103 8.06 -6.16 -4.58
N PRO A 104 8.48 -7.10 -3.70
CA PRO A 104 9.89 -7.40 -3.45
C PRO A 104 10.71 -7.68 -4.74
N GLU A 105 10.11 -8.30 -5.75
CA GLU A 105 10.76 -8.66 -7.03
C GLU A 105 10.85 -7.48 -8.00
N PHE A 106 10.10 -6.41 -7.77
CA PHE A 106 10.18 -5.20 -8.61
C PHE A 106 11.56 -4.56 -8.43
N PRO A 107 12.22 -4.04 -9.48
CA PRO A 107 13.59 -3.52 -9.42
C PRO A 107 13.69 -2.11 -8.80
N ALA A 108 13.03 -1.86 -7.67
CA ALA A 108 13.24 -0.68 -6.83
C ALA A 108 14.41 -0.89 -5.87
N ASP A 109 14.89 0.17 -5.22
CA ASP A 109 15.97 0.07 -4.22
C ASP A 109 15.42 -0.21 -2.82
N ARG A 110 14.43 0.54 -2.36
CA ARG A 110 13.88 0.49 -1.00
C ARG A 110 12.37 0.36 -0.94
N LEU A 111 11.64 1.04 -1.86
CA LEU A 111 10.19 1.13 -1.82
C LEU A 111 9.51 -0.23 -2.01
N LEU A 112 8.53 -0.48 -1.15
CA LEU A 112 7.51 -1.52 -1.27
C LEU A 112 6.16 -0.81 -1.13
N LEU A 113 5.23 -1.06 -2.05
CA LEU A 113 3.91 -0.43 -2.05
C LEU A 113 2.81 -1.44 -2.28
N CYS A 114 1.76 -1.35 -1.49
CA CYS A 114 0.52 -2.06 -1.76
C CYS A 114 -0.70 -1.23 -1.34
N GLU A 115 -1.82 -1.52 -1.98
CA GLU A 115 -3.13 -1.05 -1.56
C GLU A 115 -3.83 -2.16 -0.79
N VAL A 116 -4.50 -1.78 0.29
CA VAL A 116 -5.25 -2.72 1.12
C VAL A 116 -6.69 -2.26 1.27
N TYR A 117 -7.60 -3.19 1.05
CA TYR A 117 -9.04 -2.97 1.14
C TYR A 117 -9.60 -3.82 2.28
N THR A 118 -10.26 -3.15 3.21
CA THR A 118 -10.78 -3.75 4.43
C THR A 118 -12.29 -3.50 4.50
N PRO A 119 -13.12 -4.55 4.37
CA PRO A 119 -14.58 -4.43 4.50
C PRO A 119 -14.99 -3.87 5.86
N GLY A 120 -16.07 -3.10 5.90
CA GLY A 120 -16.57 -2.48 7.11
C GLY A 120 -16.75 -3.46 8.28
N GLY A 121 -16.18 -3.11 9.45
CA GLY A 121 -16.13 -3.96 10.65
C GLY A 121 -15.00 -4.97 10.69
N ASN A 122 -14.16 -5.07 9.64
CA ASN A 122 -13.06 -6.01 9.60
C ASN A 122 -11.77 -5.42 10.19
N TRP A 123 -10.93 -6.34 10.65
CA TRP A 123 -9.55 -6.08 11.03
C TRP A 123 -8.62 -6.26 9.85
N SER A 124 -7.56 -5.47 9.83
CA SER A 124 -6.46 -5.52 8.89
C SER A 124 -5.12 -5.41 9.64
N SER A 125 -4.00 -5.74 8.99
CA SER A 125 -2.72 -5.91 9.69
C SER A 125 -2.85 -6.85 10.90
N TYR A 126 -3.68 -7.92 10.73
CA TYR A 126 -4.02 -8.86 11.78
C TYR A 126 -3.61 -10.30 11.38
N PRO A 127 -3.04 -11.14 12.29
CA PRO A 127 -2.67 -10.80 13.68
C PRO A 127 -1.74 -9.59 13.75
N PRO A 128 -1.72 -8.86 14.88
CA PRO A 128 -0.79 -7.76 15.05
C PRO A 128 0.63 -8.22 14.78
N HIS A 129 1.35 -7.49 13.91
CA HIS A 129 2.73 -7.81 13.54
C HIS A 129 3.57 -6.54 13.53
N LYS A 130 4.90 -6.73 13.54
CA LYS A 130 5.88 -5.67 13.46
C LYS A 130 7.00 -6.02 12.49
N HIS A 131 7.70 -5.01 12.03
CA HIS A 131 8.88 -5.11 11.15
C HIS A 131 9.83 -3.96 11.49
N ASP A 132 10.31 -3.95 12.74
CA ASP A 132 11.17 -2.93 13.32
C ASP A 132 12.54 -3.47 13.75
N THR A 133 12.88 -4.67 13.29
CA THR A 133 14.13 -5.36 13.66
C THR A 133 14.70 -6.09 12.45
N ASP A 134 15.95 -5.80 12.09
CA ASP A 134 16.60 -6.51 10.99
C ASP A 134 17.10 -7.89 11.43
N ASN A 135 16.27 -8.92 11.28
CA ASN A 135 16.54 -10.31 11.62
C ASN A 135 16.05 -11.27 10.52
N PRO A 136 16.56 -11.15 9.29
CA PRO A 136 16.11 -12.00 8.18
C PRO A 136 16.42 -13.48 8.42
N PRO A 137 15.61 -14.43 7.92
CA PRO A 137 14.42 -14.20 7.11
C PRO A 137 13.14 -13.94 7.92
N ARG A 138 13.21 -13.84 9.25
CA ARG A 138 12.04 -13.76 10.15
C ARG A 138 11.39 -12.39 10.15
N GLU A 139 12.20 -11.35 10.11
CA GLU A 139 11.77 -9.96 10.20
C GLU A 139 12.78 -9.06 9.51
N VAL A 140 12.32 -7.96 8.94
CA VAL A 140 13.17 -6.89 8.39
C VAL A 140 12.74 -5.56 8.98
N ASP A 141 13.66 -4.60 9.01
CA ASP A 141 13.39 -3.25 9.51
C ASP A 141 12.88 -2.37 8.37
N LEU A 142 11.61 -1.95 8.47
CA LEU A 142 10.92 -1.09 7.52
C LEU A 142 10.17 0.02 8.25
N ASP A 143 10.39 1.26 7.85
CA ASP A 143 9.45 2.35 8.10
C ASP A 143 8.20 2.12 7.24
N GLU A 144 7.02 2.38 7.79
CA GLU A 144 5.74 2.20 7.09
C GLU A 144 4.87 3.44 7.24
N VAL A 145 4.19 3.80 6.15
CA VAL A 145 3.20 4.88 6.13
C VAL A 145 1.88 4.34 5.58
N TYR A 146 0.81 4.59 6.31
CA TYR A 146 -0.58 4.36 5.91
C TYR A 146 -1.20 5.66 5.46
N TYR A 147 -1.77 5.71 4.26
CA TYR A 147 -2.65 6.78 3.80
C TYR A 147 -4.06 6.24 3.67
N PHE A 148 -4.99 6.74 4.48
CA PHE A 148 -6.34 6.20 4.62
C PHE A 148 -7.36 6.88 3.72
N ARG A 149 -8.28 6.06 3.18
CA ARG A 149 -9.53 6.49 2.56
C ARG A 149 -10.66 5.60 3.01
N PHE A 150 -11.86 6.15 3.03
CA PHE A 150 -13.08 5.40 3.26
C PHE A 150 -14.00 5.61 2.06
N ARG A 151 -14.76 4.55 1.69
CA ARG A 151 -15.72 4.65 0.58
C ARG A 151 -16.75 5.74 0.87
N ASP A 152 -17.27 5.78 2.09
CA ASP A 152 -18.03 6.89 2.64
C ASP A 152 -17.04 7.85 3.34
N ARG A 153 -17.13 9.15 3.04
CA ARG A 153 -16.23 10.16 3.60
C ARG A 153 -16.38 10.38 5.10
N ASP A 154 -17.53 10.00 5.67
CA ASP A 154 -17.80 10.03 7.11
C ASP A 154 -17.24 8.79 7.83
N GLY A 155 -16.68 7.85 7.07
CA GLY A 155 -16.07 6.63 7.57
C GLY A 155 -14.87 6.90 8.46
N TYR A 156 -14.66 5.99 9.41
CA TYR A 156 -13.52 6.03 10.33
C TYR A 156 -13.08 4.62 10.73
N GLY A 157 -11.89 4.55 11.28
CA GLY A 157 -11.33 3.34 11.88
C GLY A 157 -10.39 3.69 13.02
N PHE A 158 -9.76 2.65 13.57
CA PHE A 158 -8.75 2.79 14.62
C PHE A 158 -7.47 2.06 14.24
N GLN A 159 -6.37 2.79 14.25
CA GLN A 159 -5.03 2.24 14.16
C GLN A 159 -4.45 2.18 15.58
N ARG A 160 -4.13 0.99 16.08
CA ARG A 160 -3.37 0.83 17.32
C ARG A 160 -1.91 0.60 16.96
N VAL A 161 -1.00 1.30 17.63
CA VAL A 161 0.45 1.08 17.54
C VAL A 161 0.96 0.83 18.95
N TYR A 162 1.52 -0.35 19.20
CA TYR A 162 1.94 -0.70 20.55
C TYR A 162 3.24 -1.52 20.59
N SER A 163 3.94 -1.36 21.67
CA SER A 163 5.16 -2.09 22.02
C SER A 163 5.22 -2.26 23.54
N ARG A 164 6.35 -2.72 24.08
CA ARG A 164 6.56 -2.73 25.54
C ARG A 164 6.63 -1.33 26.16
N ARG A 165 6.83 -0.26 25.36
CA ARG A 165 7.08 1.10 25.82
C ARG A 165 5.92 2.06 25.56
N ARG A 166 5.03 1.72 24.64
CA ARG A 166 3.89 2.54 24.24
C ARG A 166 2.69 1.69 23.87
N ASP A 167 1.52 2.25 24.02
CA ASP A 167 0.24 1.70 23.54
C ASP A 167 -0.66 2.86 23.17
N GLU A 168 -0.74 3.14 21.89
CA GLU A 168 -1.46 4.29 21.36
C GLU A 168 -2.52 3.82 20.37
N THR A 169 -3.71 4.37 20.47
CA THR A 169 -4.79 4.14 19.50
C THR A 169 -5.26 5.47 18.96
N VAL A 170 -5.17 5.62 17.65
CA VAL A 170 -5.60 6.82 16.95
C VAL A 170 -6.84 6.52 16.11
N ARG A 171 -7.82 7.42 16.14
CA ARG A 171 -8.91 7.41 15.17
C ARG A 171 -8.38 7.95 13.84
N VAL A 172 -8.64 7.22 12.77
CA VAL A 172 -8.30 7.63 11.40
C VAL A 172 -9.56 7.85 10.58
N THR A 173 -9.53 8.85 9.73
CA THR A 173 -10.60 9.27 8.84
C THR A 173 -10.12 9.41 7.40
N HIS A 174 -11.00 9.80 6.49
CA HIS A 174 -10.66 9.96 5.08
C HIS A 174 -9.60 11.05 4.88
N GLY A 175 -8.44 10.69 4.31
CA GLY A 175 -7.31 11.56 4.03
C GLY A 175 -6.21 11.56 5.10
N ASP A 176 -6.42 10.85 6.22
CA ASP A 176 -5.41 10.79 7.28
C ASP A 176 -4.20 9.95 6.87
N VAL A 177 -3.06 10.27 7.48
CA VAL A 177 -1.79 9.57 7.34
C VAL A 177 -1.28 9.14 8.71
N VAL A 178 -0.89 7.88 8.84
CA VAL A 178 -0.24 7.34 10.03
C VAL A 178 1.14 6.81 9.65
N ALA A 179 2.18 7.26 10.33
CA ALA A 179 3.53 6.73 10.19
C ALA A 179 3.83 5.75 11.34
N VAL A 180 4.24 4.54 10.99
CA VAL A 180 4.63 3.48 11.90
C VAL A 180 6.11 3.20 11.70
N ARG A 181 6.92 3.49 12.71
CA ARG A 181 8.36 3.24 12.70
C ARG A 181 8.73 1.99 13.50
N ASP A 182 7.94 1.66 14.51
CA ASP A 182 8.16 0.53 15.41
C ASP A 182 6.86 0.03 16.01
N GLY A 183 6.89 -1.22 16.46
CA GLY A 183 5.81 -1.85 17.22
C GLY A 183 4.74 -2.53 16.36
N TYR A 184 3.88 -3.24 17.04
CA TYR A 184 2.72 -3.92 16.46
C TYR A 184 1.64 -2.89 16.09
N HIS A 185 1.02 -3.03 14.89
CA HIS A 185 0.18 -1.96 14.36
C HIS A 185 -1.10 -2.46 13.65
N PRO A 186 -1.99 -3.18 14.34
CA PRO A 186 -3.27 -3.60 13.78
C PRO A 186 -4.19 -2.41 13.51
N PHE A 187 -5.04 -2.57 12.49
CA PHE A 187 -6.07 -1.61 12.11
C PHE A 187 -7.44 -2.27 12.13
N VAL A 188 -8.48 -1.52 12.47
CA VAL A 188 -9.88 -1.94 12.35
C VAL A 188 -10.72 -0.80 11.80
N THR A 189 -11.58 -1.10 10.82
CA THR A 189 -12.56 -0.13 10.33
C THR A 189 -13.88 -0.25 11.09
N ALA A 190 -14.58 0.87 11.26
CA ALA A 190 -15.90 0.87 11.91
C ALA A 190 -16.91 0.07 11.08
N HIS A 191 -17.92 -0.50 11.76
CA HIS A 191 -18.98 -1.25 11.11
C HIS A 191 -19.68 -0.41 10.02
N GLY A 192 -19.87 -0.97 8.82
CA GLY A 192 -20.52 -0.32 7.70
C GLY A 192 -19.62 0.57 6.85
N TYR A 193 -18.38 0.85 7.24
CA TYR A 193 -17.47 1.72 6.50
C TYR A 193 -16.32 0.93 5.88
N ASP A 194 -16.38 0.73 4.57
CA ASP A 194 -15.28 0.11 3.82
C ASP A 194 -14.06 1.04 3.82
N ALA A 195 -12.92 0.50 4.20
CA ALA A 195 -11.66 1.23 4.27
C ALA A 195 -10.70 0.80 3.16
N TYR A 196 -9.94 1.75 2.69
CA TYR A 196 -8.76 1.63 1.85
C TYR A 196 -7.58 2.28 2.57
N TYR A 197 -6.42 1.70 2.42
CA TYR A 197 -5.19 2.43 2.68
C TYR A 197 -4.08 2.06 1.69
N LEU A 198 -3.29 3.07 1.32
CA LEU A 198 -2.05 2.88 0.60
C LEU A 198 -0.94 2.67 1.64
N ASN A 199 -0.32 1.51 1.61
CA ASN A 199 0.87 1.20 2.39
C ASN A 199 2.11 1.56 1.60
N VAL A 200 2.96 2.36 2.19
CA VAL A 200 4.27 2.72 1.66
C VAL A 200 5.32 2.30 2.68
N LEU A 201 6.15 1.34 2.29
CA LEU A 201 7.20 0.83 3.16
C LEU A 201 8.56 1.09 2.53
N ALA A 202 9.56 1.36 3.37
CA ALA A 202 10.93 1.51 2.93
C ALA A 202 11.91 1.10 4.04
N GLY A 203 12.96 0.38 3.66
CA GLY A 203 13.99 -0.06 4.59
C GLY A 203 15.26 -0.52 3.92
N SER A 204 16.14 -1.16 4.67
CA SER A 204 17.41 -1.66 4.16
C SER A 204 17.26 -2.89 3.26
N ARG A 205 16.16 -3.63 3.42
CA ARG A 205 15.86 -4.85 2.67
C ARG A 205 14.45 -4.82 2.11
N ARG A 206 14.30 -5.22 0.86
CA ARG A 206 13.00 -5.35 0.19
C ARG A 206 12.41 -6.74 0.44
N SER A 207 11.77 -6.87 1.59
CA SER A 207 11.08 -8.08 2.04
C SER A 207 9.89 -7.67 2.89
N MET A 208 8.81 -8.45 2.84
CA MET A 208 7.61 -8.28 3.67
C MET A 208 7.64 -9.19 4.93
N ALA A 209 8.85 -9.62 5.33
CA ALA A 209 9.04 -10.43 6.53
C ALA A 209 8.71 -9.63 7.80
N ALA A 210 7.79 -10.13 8.60
CA ALA A 210 7.28 -9.49 9.80
C ALA A 210 7.09 -10.52 10.91
N SER A 211 7.24 -10.09 12.16
CA SER A 211 7.02 -10.91 13.35
C SER A 211 5.65 -10.64 13.96
N ASP A 212 4.83 -11.70 14.08
CA ASP A 212 3.55 -11.60 14.80
C ASP A 212 3.76 -11.40 16.30
N ASP A 213 2.86 -10.67 16.93
CA ASP A 213 2.77 -10.62 18.40
C ASP A 213 2.54 -12.04 18.93
N PRO A 214 3.43 -12.57 19.79
CA PRO A 214 3.29 -13.91 20.33
C PRO A 214 1.96 -14.17 21.04
N ALA A 215 1.35 -13.15 21.66
CA ALA A 215 0.05 -13.26 22.31
C ALA A 215 -1.09 -13.53 21.31
N HIS A 216 -0.94 -13.13 20.07
CA HIS A 216 -1.96 -13.20 19.01
C HIS A 216 -1.61 -14.16 17.87
N ALA A 217 -0.37 -14.61 17.75
CA ALA A 217 0.13 -15.43 16.64
C ALA A 217 -0.68 -16.74 16.43
N ARG A 218 -1.33 -17.26 17.49
CA ARG A 218 -2.18 -18.45 17.41
C ARG A 218 -3.33 -18.31 16.40
N PHE A 219 -3.84 -17.09 16.16
CA PHE A 219 -4.96 -16.87 15.25
C PHE A 219 -4.60 -17.12 13.77
N ARG A 220 -3.31 -17.09 13.41
CA ARG A 220 -2.87 -17.42 12.06
C ARG A 220 -3.04 -18.90 11.70
N ARG A 221 -3.18 -19.78 12.69
CA ARG A 221 -3.23 -21.23 12.46
C ARG A 221 -4.59 -21.75 11.98
N HIS A 222 -5.67 -21.04 12.29
CA HIS A 222 -7.04 -21.49 12.02
C HIS A 222 -7.91 -20.30 11.60
N TRP A 223 -7.76 -19.91 10.34
CA TRP A 223 -8.63 -18.89 9.77
C TRP A 223 -10.01 -19.50 9.43
N PRO A 224 -11.12 -18.86 9.81
CA PRO A 224 -12.41 -19.16 9.20
C PRO A 224 -12.37 -18.82 7.70
N PRO A 225 -13.38 -19.25 6.91
CA PRO A 225 -13.48 -18.85 5.50
C PRO A 225 -13.35 -17.33 5.34
N PRO A 226 -12.79 -16.86 4.23
CA PRO A 226 -12.70 -15.44 3.93
C PRO A 226 -14.07 -14.75 3.92
N ASP A 227 -14.08 -13.45 4.20
CA ASP A 227 -15.28 -12.63 4.12
C ASP A 227 -15.80 -12.60 2.65
N PRO A 228 -17.06 -12.99 2.40
CA PRO A 228 -17.62 -13.09 1.04
C PRO A 228 -17.79 -11.74 0.32
N ARG A 229 -17.61 -10.60 1.01
CA ARG A 229 -17.58 -9.27 0.40
C ARG A 229 -16.29 -8.98 -0.39
N LEU A 230 -15.29 -9.86 -0.31
CA LEU A 230 -14.05 -9.76 -1.05
C LEU A 230 -14.07 -10.59 -2.33
N PRO A 231 -13.46 -10.13 -3.44
CA PRO A 231 -12.70 -8.88 -3.57
C PRO A 231 -13.60 -7.64 -3.65
N MET A 232 -13.15 -6.53 -3.02
CA MET A 232 -13.83 -5.23 -3.11
C MET A 232 -13.55 -4.51 -4.43
N VAL A 233 -12.39 -4.78 -5.03
CA VAL A 233 -12.01 -4.32 -6.36
C VAL A 233 -11.59 -5.55 -7.16
N ALA A 234 -12.27 -5.77 -8.29
CA ALA A 234 -12.03 -6.95 -9.12
C ALA A 234 -10.66 -6.88 -9.81
N PRO A 235 -9.87 -7.97 -9.80
CA PRO A 235 -8.64 -8.03 -10.58
C PRO A 235 -8.94 -7.92 -12.08
N PRO A 236 -7.97 -7.44 -12.89
CA PRO A 236 -8.10 -7.47 -14.34
C PRO A 236 -8.38 -8.90 -14.84
N ALA A 237 -9.15 -9.02 -15.92
CA ALA A 237 -9.52 -10.30 -16.51
C ALA A 237 -8.28 -11.19 -16.76
N GLY A 238 -8.37 -12.46 -16.37
CA GLY A 238 -7.28 -13.46 -16.54
C GLY A 238 -6.35 -13.63 -15.33
N ARG A 239 -6.59 -12.95 -14.21
CA ARG A 239 -5.89 -13.23 -12.95
C ARG A 239 -6.82 -13.92 -11.95
N GLU A 240 -6.53 -15.17 -11.64
CA GLU A 240 -7.09 -15.87 -10.50
C GLU A 240 -6.27 -15.54 -9.24
N SER A 241 -6.95 -15.50 -8.07
CA SER A 241 -6.24 -15.34 -6.80
C SER A 241 -5.31 -16.53 -6.56
N ALA A 242 -4.07 -16.28 -6.19
CA ALA A 242 -3.30 -17.28 -5.47
C ALA A 242 -3.96 -17.44 -4.09
N LEU A 243 -4.78 -18.49 -3.94
CA LEU A 243 -5.33 -18.95 -2.66
C LEU A 243 -4.25 -19.69 -1.88
#